data_cbab4ae8001fd1fe8c35bb0d0c25b3fd
#
_entry.id   cbab4ae8001fd1fe8c35bb0d0c25b3fd
#
_cell.length_a   1.000
_cell.length_b   1.000
_cell.length_c   1.000
_cell.angle_alpha   90.00
_cell.angle_beta   90.00
_cell.angle_gamma   90.00
#
_symmetry.space_group_name_H-M   'P 1'
#
loop_
_entity.id
_entity.type
_entity.pdbx_description
1 polymer ?
#
loop_
_entity_poly.entity_id
_entity_poly.type
_entity_poly.pdbx_seq_one_letter_code
_entity_poly.pdbx_strand_id
1 'polypeptide(L)'
;MELAMGSEKDSYARLPSMCHVLERSNPGSIVSYSCKENGEFNNFFMCLSAWREGWIHCIPVIIVDGSFLKSYYKGTLLTACTQDANKQIFPLAFDICSGENTENWSWFFSMLKHSLMHRDDLYIVSDRHEGIISSVRSVFSHAQHGYCVYHILANLKTRFRGTQKTVSWKFLQAARVGSVYECEEYLQMLDSEDPCIRTYLERMGHDKWSRAYASRNRYSVMMSNNAESLNAVNATAREYSICQIIMCF
;
A
#
# COMPACT_ATOMS: atom_id res chain seq x y z
N MET A 1 32.55 3.53 3.20
CA MET A 1 31.34 3.19 4.01
C MET A 1 31.00 1.70 3.98
N GLU A 2 31.31 0.97 2.91
CA GLU A 2 31.12 -0.50 2.79
C GLU A 2 31.88 -1.33 3.84
N LEU A 3 33.08 -0.93 4.22
CA LEU A 3 33.92 -1.65 5.18
C LEU A 3 33.37 -1.73 6.63
N ALA A 4 32.44 -0.83 7.00
CA ALA A 4 31.88 -0.79 8.35
C ALA A 4 30.57 -1.62 8.50
N MET A 5 29.90 -1.98 7.39
CA MET A 5 28.57 -2.61 7.40
C MET A 5 28.56 -4.10 7.03
N GLY A 6 29.68 -4.66 6.60
CA GLY A 6 29.77 -6.04 6.11
C GLY A 6 29.19 -6.26 4.73
N SER A 7 29.25 -7.51 4.23
CA SER A 7 28.61 -7.90 2.97
C SER A 7 27.09 -7.90 3.09
N GLU A 8 26.37 -7.85 1.96
CA GLU A 8 24.90 -7.99 1.96
C GLU A 8 24.44 -9.28 2.63
N LYS A 9 25.18 -10.38 2.48
CA LYS A 9 24.92 -11.65 3.16
C LYS A 9 25.03 -11.52 4.69
N ASP A 10 26.03 -10.80 5.18
CA ASP A 10 26.20 -10.54 6.62
C ASP A 10 25.08 -9.66 7.18
N SER A 11 24.50 -8.82 6.32
CA SER A 11 23.37 -7.97 6.68
C SER A 11 22.13 -8.77 7.09
N TYR A 12 21.80 -9.86 6.37
CA TYR A 12 20.70 -10.76 6.76
C TYR A 12 20.98 -11.52 8.05
N ALA A 13 22.22 -11.95 8.28
CA ALA A 13 22.61 -12.62 9.51
C ALA A 13 22.50 -11.71 10.75
N ARG A 14 22.52 -10.39 10.58
CA ARG A 14 22.39 -9.41 11.66
C ARG A 14 20.94 -9.06 12.02
N LEU A 15 19.94 -9.48 11.22
CA LEU A 15 18.54 -9.13 11.46
C LEU A 15 18.05 -9.46 12.87
N PRO A 16 18.35 -10.64 13.47
CA PRO A 16 17.92 -10.93 14.84
C PRO A 16 18.43 -9.91 15.86
N SER A 17 19.71 -9.54 15.76
CA SER A 17 20.31 -8.53 16.65
C SER A 17 19.74 -7.14 16.39
N MET A 18 19.45 -6.80 15.13
CA MET A 18 18.86 -5.52 14.76
C MET A 18 17.43 -5.39 15.26
N CYS A 19 16.60 -6.43 15.19
CA CYS A 19 15.27 -6.43 15.79
C CYS A 19 15.35 -6.10 17.29
N HIS A 20 16.24 -6.77 18.01
CA HIS A 20 16.43 -6.53 19.44
C HIS A 20 16.86 -5.08 19.74
N VAL A 21 17.78 -4.52 18.95
CA VAL A 21 18.22 -3.12 19.11
C VAL A 21 17.09 -2.15 18.85
N LEU A 22 16.30 -2.36 17.78
CA LEU A 22 15.17 -1.50 17.42
C LEU A 22 14.09 -1.49 18.51
N GLU A 23 13.73 -2.66 19.06
CA GLU A 23 12.75 -2.77 20.14
C GLU A 23 13.23 -2.08 21.43
N ARG A 24 14.51 -2.21 21.75
CA ARG A 24 15.11 -1.54 22.92
C ARG A 24 15.19 -0.02 22.75
N SER A 25 15.54 0.44 21.55
CA SER A 25 15.68 1.86 21.26
C SER A 25 14.33 2.56 21.08
N ASN A 26 13.30 1.80 20.73
CA ASN A 26 11.94 2.30 20.48
C ASN A 26 10.91 1.43 21.23
N PRO A 27 10.84 1.51 22.56
CA PRO A 27 9.93 0.68 23.35
C PRO A 27 8.48 0.80 22.89
N GLY A 28 7.80 -0.34 22.78
CA GLY A 28 6.42 -0.40 22.25
C GLY A 28 6.32 -0.56 20.74
N SER A 29 7.43 -0.54 20.02
CA SER A 29 7.47 -0.90 18.59
C SER A 29 7.24 -2.40 18.40
N ILE A 30 6.73 -2.79 17.25
CA ILE A 30 6.61 -4.19 16.83
C ILE A 30 7.58 -4.40 15.67
N VAL A 31 8.59 -5.21 15.92
CA VAL A 31 9.60 -5.60 14.94
C VAL A 31 9.62 -7.11 14.88
N SER A 32 9.55 -7.69 13.71
CA SER A 32 9.56 -9.15 13.54
C SER A 32 10.21 -9.54 12.25
N TYR A 33 10.81 -10.71 12.21
CA TYR A 33 11.31 -11.30 10.98
C TYR A 33 10.90 -12.76 10.89
N SER A 34 10.81 -13.28 9.69
CA SER A 34 10.53 -14.69 9.42
C SER A 34 11.55 -15.29 8.45
N CYS A 35 11.75 -16.59 8.59
CA CYS A 35 12.54 -17.39 7.68
C CYS A 35 11.67 -18.53 7.12
N LYS A 36 12.02 -19.00 5.94
CA LYS A 36 11.46 -20.22 5.34
C LYS A 36 11.98 -21.45 6.11
N GLU A 37 11.37 -22.61 5.84
CA GLU A 37 11.78 -23.89 6.44
C GLU A 37 13.26 -24.25 6.18
N ASN A 38 13.81 -23.82 5.05
CA ASN A 38 15.21 -24.01 4.69
C ASN A 38 16.18 -23.00 5.33
N GLY A 39 15.67 -22.11 6.22
CA GLY A 39 16.44 -21.07 6.92
C GLY A 39 16.70 -19.80 6.10
N GLU A 40 16.21 -19.71 4.86
CA GLU A 40 16.31 -18.48 4.06
C GLU A 40 15.40 -17.39 4.63
N PHE A 41 15.87 -16.15 4.55
CA PHE A 41 15.07 -14.97 4.89
C PHE A 41 13.76 -14.93 4.07
N ASN A 42 12.65 -14.58 4.73
CA ASN A 42 11.36 -14.42 4.09
C ASN A 42 10.81 -13.01 4.26
N ASN A 43 10.62 -12.55 5.51
CA ASN A 43 10.05 -11.22 5.80
C ASN A 43 10.79 -10.53 6.95
N PHE A 44 10.80 -9.19 6.91
CA PHE A 44 11.13 -8.32 8.03
C PHE A 44 10.09 -7.22 8.14
N PHE A 45 9.33 -7.21 9.22
CA PHE A 45 8.27 -6.24 9.51
C PHE A 45 8.69 -5.25 10.58
N MET A 46 8.31 -3.99 10.41
CA MET A 46 8.52 -2.94 11.40
C MET A 46 7.32 -1.99 11.48
N CYS A 47 6.83 -1.76 12.71
CA CYS A 47 5.86 -0.73 13.06
C CYS A 47 6.33 -0.04 14.34
N LEU A 48 6.81 1.20 14.24
CA LEU A 48 7.35 1.95 15.37
C LEU A 48 6.23 2.38 16.34
N SER A 49 6.55 2.47 17.64
CA SER A 49 5.61 2.91 18.67
C SER A 49 4.97 4.26 18.35
N ALA A 50 5.75 5.22 17.86
CA ALA A 50 5.26 6.53 17.44
C ALA A 50 4.21 6.44 16.32
N TRP A 51 4.36 5.49 15.38
CA TRP A 51 3.39 5.27 14.31
C TRP A 51 2.10 4.62 14.82
N ARG A 52 2.24 3.66 15.75
CA ARG A 52 1.10 3.01 16.42
C ARG A 52 0.27 4.00 17.23
N GLU A 53 0.93 4.84 18.00
CA GLU A 53 0.31 5.87 18.84
C GLU A 53 -0.34 6.96 17.99
N GLY A 54 0.34 7.40 16.92
CA GLY A 54 -0.18 8.42 16.00
C GLY A 54 -1.36 7.96 15.15
N TRP A 55 -1.54 6.65 14.91
CA TRP A 55 -2.64 6.11 14.12
C TRP A 55 -4.02 6.57 14.56
N ILE A 56 -4.25 6.71 15.86
CA ILE A 56 -5.56 7.14 16.41
C ILE A 56 -5.94 8.56 16.00
N HIS A 57 -4.97 9.40 15.66
CA HIS A 57 -5.14 10.79 15.25
C HIS A 57 -5.21 10.97 13.72
N CYS A 58 -5.05 9.87 12.98
CA CYS A 58 -5.10 9.86 11.52
C CYS A 58 -6.49 9.50 11.01
N ILE A 59 -6.75 9.74 9.73
CA ILE A 59 -7.96 9.24 9.06
C ILE A 59 -7.93 7.70 9.04
N PRO A 60 -9.09 7.02 9.12
CA PRO A 60 -9.18 5.54 9.15
C PRO A 60 -8.99 4.92 7.74
N VAL A 61 -8.00 5.39 7.01
CA VAL A 61 -7.68 4.89 5.67
C VAL A 61 -6.23 4.43 5.66
N ILE A 62 -6.03 3.14 5.42
CA ILE A 62 -4.70 2.58 5.20
C ILE A 62 -4.43 2.51 3.70
N ILE A 63 -3.33 3.08 3.26
CA ILE A 63 -2.87 3.06 1.88
C ILE A 63 -1.66 2.13 1.83
N VAL A 64 -1.70 1.13 0.96
CA VAL A 64 -0.61 0.18 0.80
C VAL A 64 -0.09 0.14 -0.62
N ASP A 65 1.20 -0.14 -0.74
CA ASP A 65 1.88 -0.27 -2.02
C ASP A 65 3.12 -1.16 -1.88
N GLY A 66 3.49 -1.86 -2.95
CA GLY A 66 4.71 -2.65 -3.05
C GLY A 66 5.72 -2.01 -3.99
N SER A 67 6.98 -2.01 -3.65
CA SER A 67 8.04 -1.50 -4.53
C SER A 67 9.26 -2.41 -4.53
N PHE A 68 9.77 -2.73 -5.72
CA PHE A 68 10.92 -3.62 -5.87
C PHE A 68 12.20 -2.99 -5.30
N LEU A 69 12.95 -3.79 -4.55
CA LEU A 69 14.31 -3.46 -4.13
C LEU A 69 15.25 -3.60 -5.34
N LYS A 70 16.27 -2.75 -5.36
CA LYS A 70 17.29 -2.73 -6.42
C LYS A 70 18.62 -3.30 -5.96
N SER A 71 18.74 -3.69 -4.67
CA SER A 71 19.91 -4.32 -4.10
C SER A 71 20.20 -5.69 -4.72
N TYR A 72 21.36 -6.27 -4.40
CA TYR A 72 21.82 -7.53 -4.97
C TYR A 72 20.83 -8.69 -4.77
N TYR A 73 20.24 -8.83 -3.57
CA TYR A 73 19.28 -9.91 -3.27
C TYR A 73 17.86 -9.62 -3.76
N LYS A 74 17.62 -8.43 -4.32
CA LYS A 74 16.28 -8.02 -4.77
C LYS A 74 15.25 -8.15 -3.64
N GLY A 75 13.99 -8.40 -3.99
CA GLY A 75 12.88 -8.48 -3.03
C GLY A 75 11.92 -7.29 -3.21
N THR A 76 11.01 -7.16 -2.28
CA THR A 76 9.98 -6.12 -2.33
C THR A 76 9.88 -5.43 -0.97
N LEU A 77 9.80 -4.10 -0.99
CA LEU A 77 9.42 -3.27 0.14
C LEU A 77 7.91 -3.08 0.09
N LEU A 78 7.20 -3.60 1.09
CA LEU A 78 5.78 -3.34 1.30
C LEU A 78 5.64 -2.18 2.28
N THR A 79 4.80 -1.22 1.92
CA THR A 79 4.61 0.02 2.68
C THR A 79 3.16 0.19 3.04
N ALA A 80 2.87 0.53 4.30
CA ALA A 80 1.58 1.03 4.74
C ALA A 80 1.71 2.44 5.27
N CYS A 81 0.84 3.34 4.84
CA CYS A 81 0.74 4.70 5.35
C CYS A 81 -0.71 5.17 5.41
N THR A 82 -0.91 6.31 6.04
CA THR A 82 -2.18 7.02 6.12
C THR A 82 -1.96 8.53 5.94
N GLN A 83 -2.96 9.33 6.23
CA GLN A 83 -2.85 10.79 6.33
C GLN A 83 -3.25 11.27 7.72
N ASP A 84 -2.53 12.26 8.21
CA ASP A 84 -2.93 13.02 9.39
C ASP A 84 -4.04 14.05 9.06
N ALA A 85 -4.47 14.81 10.07
CA ALA A 85 -5.48 15.85 9.93
C ALA A 85 -5.08 16.98 8.95
N ASN A 86 -3.78 17.19 8.73
CA ASN A 86 -3.23 18.16 7.79
C ASN A 86 -3.01 17.57 6.38
N LYS A 87 -3.45 16.31 6.15
CA LYS A 87 -3.24 15.54 4.91
C LYS A 87 -1.76 15.25 4.62
N GLN A 88 -0.91 15.29 5.63
CA GLN A 88 0.47 14.84 5.49
C GLN A 88 0.54 13.32 5.53
N ILE A 89 1.50 12.76 4.81
CA ILE A 89 1.72 11.31 4.78
C ILE A 89 2.24 10.89 6.15
N PHE A 90 1.56 9.94 6.77
CA PHE A 90 1.94 9.37 8.05
C PHE A 90 2.25 7.88 7.86
N PRO A 91 3.49 7.42 8.08
CA PRO A 91 3.87 6.03 7.95
C PRO A 91 3.18 5.19 9.03
N LEU A 92 2.86 3.94 8.71
CA LEU A 92 2.27 2.99 9.66
C LEU A 92 3.16 1.76 9.84
N ALA A 93 3.65 1.19 8.74
CA ALA A 93 4.52 0.04 8.78
C ALA A 93 5.29 -0.13 7.47
N PHE A 94 6.42 -0.84 7.58
CA PHE A 94 7.19 -1.35 6.46
C PHE A 94 7.43 -2.84 6.62
N ASP A 95 7.47 -3.56 5.51
CA ASP A 95 7.94 -4.94 5.44
C ASP A 95 8.88 -5.11 4.26
N ILE A 96 9.97 -5.82 4.49
CA ILE A 96 10.90 -6.23 3.42
C ILE A 96 10.70 -7.72 3.24
N CYS A 97 10.31 -8.15 2.05
CA CYS A 97 10.03 -9.55 1.77
C CYS A 97 10.77 -10.08 0.53
N SER A 98 10.81 -11.40 0.43
CA SER A 98 11.50 -12.10 -0.67
C SER A 98 10.85 -11.87 -2.04
N GLY A 99 9.61 -11.37 -2.09
CA GLY A 99 8.90 -11.06 -3.32
C GLY A 99 7.43 -10.72 -3.07
N GLU A 100 6.77 -10.18 -4.08
CA GLU A 100 5.37 -9.79 -3.99
C GLU A 100 4.45 -10.96 -4.34
N ASN A 101 3.84 -11.56 -3.34
CA ASN A 101 2.90 -12.67 -3.47
C ASN A 101 1.84 -12.65 -2.35
N THR A 102 0.86 -13.54 -2.43
CA THR A 102 -0.25 -13.61 -1.46
C THR A 102 0.25 -13.94 -0.04
N GLU A 103 1.25 -14.79 0.11
CA GLU A 103 1.78 -15.21 1.41
C GLU A 103 2.41 -14.01 2.14
N ASN A 104 3.28 -13.26 1.45
CA ASN A 104 3.95 -12.08 2.00
C ASN A 104 2.96 -10.94 2.29
N TRP A 105 1.96 -10.71 1.44
CA TRP A 105 0.89 -9.76 1.74
C TRP A 105 0.04 -10.19 2.93
N SER A 106 -0.26 -11.48 3.07
CA SER A 106 -1.01 -12.00 4.23
C SER A 106 -0.23 -11.87 5.53
N TRP A 107 1.07 -12.14 5.50
CA TRP A 107 1.98 -11.90 6.61
C TRP A 107 1.97 -10.41 7.00
N PHE A 108 2.24 -9.54 6.04
CA PHE A 108 2.26 -8.08 6.25
C PHE A 108 0.97 -7.56 6.87
N PHE A 109 -0.19 -7.91 6.31
CA PHE A 109 -1.47 -7.48 6.85
C PHE A 109 -1.78 -8.08 8.23
N SER A 110 -1.36 -9.30 8.51
CA SER A 110 -1.52 -9.91 9.83
C SER A 110 -0.71 -9.16 10.88
N MET A 111 0.54 -8.84 10.58
CA MET A 111 1.40 -8.04 11.43
C MET A 111 0.86 -6.61 11.61
N LEU A 112 0.40 -5.98 10.54
CA LEU A 112 -0.20 -4.64 10.57
C LEU A 112 -1.45 -4.61 11.45
N LYS A 113 -2.35 -5.59 11.30
CA LYS A 113 -3.56 -5.74 12.12
C LYS A 113 -3.24 -5.94 13.60
N HIS A 114 -2.21 -6.72 13.91
CA HIS A 114 -1.74 -6.91 15.28
C HIS A 114 -1.14 -5.62 15.86
N SER A 115 -0.49 -4.81 15.02
CA SER A 115 0.23 -3.62 15.47
C SER A 115 -0.66 -2.41 15.71
N LEU A 116 -1.73 -2.25 14.94
CA LEU A 116 -2.58 -1.07 14.96
C LEU A 116 -3.84 -1.27 15.80
N MET A 117 -4.30 -0.19 16.42
CA MET A 117 -5.61 -0.19 17.09
C MET A 117 -6.71 -0.45 16.07
N HIS A 118 -7.65 -1.32 16.45
CA HIS A 118 -8.82 -1.64 15.62
C HIS A 118 -9.69 -0.41 15.37
N ARG A 119 -10.18 -0.29 14.13
CA ARG A 119 -11.11 0.76 13.72
C ARG A 119 -12.24 0.15 12.90
N ASP A 120 -13.48 0.34 13.35
CA ASP A 120 -14.66 -0.20 12.67
C ASP A 120 -14.92 0.46 11.32
N ASP A 121 -14.49 1.71 11.15
CA ASP A 121 -14.65 2.53 9.95
C ASP A 121 -13.49 2.37 8.95
N LEU A 122 -12.64 1.35 9.12
CA LEU A 122 -11.43 1.14 8.33
C LEU A 122 -11.72 1.00 6.83
N TYR A 123 -10.95 1.74 6.04
CA TYR A 123 -10.88 1.65 4.59
C TYR A 123 -9.45 1.34 4.15
N ILE A 124 -9.26 0.43 3.20
CA ILE A 124 -7.95 0.10 2.64
C ILE A 124 -7.91 0.50 1.18
N VAL A 125 -6.85 1.17 0.76
CA VAL A 125 -6.61 1.57 -0.64
C VAL A 125 -5.33 0.92 -1.14
N SER A 126 -5.40 0.22 -2.26
CA SER A 126 -4.24 -0.41 -2.89
C SER A 126 -4.36 -0.41 -4.42
N ASP A 127 -3.34 -0.91 -5.09
CA ASP A 127 -3.50 -1.38 -6.46
C ASP A 127 -4.40 -2.65 -6.53
N ARG A 128 -4.47 -3.27 -7.69
CA ARG A 128 -5.29 -4.48 -7.92
C ARG A 128 -4.45 -5.75 -8.00
N HIS A 129 -3.35 -5.80 -7.27
CA HIS A 129 -2.56 -7.03 -7.19
C HIS A 129 -3.38 -8.11 -6.45
N GLU A 130 -3.47 -9.31 -7.03
CA GLU A 130 -4.32 -10.39 -6.51
C GLU A 130 -3.92 -10.81 -5.08
N GLY A 131 -2.63 -10.78 -4.79
CA GLY A 131 -2.11 -11.04 -3.45
C GLY A 131 -2.66 -10.06 -2.41
N ILE A 132 -2.81 -8.77 -2.76
CA ILE A 132 -3.40 -7.76 -1.87
C ILE A 132 -4.89 -8.04 -1.69
N ILE A 133 -5.62 -8.24 -2.80
CA ILE A 133 -7.07 -8.45 -2.78
C ILE A 133 -7.45 -9.64 -1.88
N SER A 134 -6.79 -10.77 -2.07
CA SER A 134 -7.07 -11.98 -1.28
C SER A 134 -6.66 -11.83 0.18
N SER A 135 -5.53 -11.18 0.47
CA SER A 135 -5.03 -10.96 1.82
C SER A 135 -5.90 -9.97 2.61
N VAL A 136 -6.34 -8.86 1.99
CA VAL A 136 -7.28 -7.93 2.63
C VAL A 136 -8.59 -8.63 2.97
N ARG A 137 -9.14 -9.44 2.05
CA ARG A 137 -10.38 -10.20 2.28
C ARG A 137 -10.25 -11.14 3.47
N SER A 138 -9.12 -11.82 3.63
CA SER A 138 -8.91 -12.79 4.72
C SER A 138 -8.59 -12.12 6.06
N VAL A 139 -7.71 -11.12 6.07
CA VAL A 139 -7.20 -10.52 7.32
C VAL A 139 -8.08 -9.36 7.80
N PHE A 140 -8.52 -8.48 6.91
CA PHE A 140 -9.34 -7.30 7.20
C PHE A 140 -10.77 -7.43 6.67
N SER A 141 -11.42 -8.57 6.90
CA SER A 141 -12.77 -8.87 6.39
C SER A 141 -13.84 -7.83 6.74
N HIS A 142 -13.63 -7.04 7.80
CA HIS A 142 -14.51 -5.95 8.22
C HIS A 142 -14.22 -4.62 7.51
N ALA A 143 -13.04 -4.46 6.89
CA ALA A 143 -12.67 -3.23 6.21
C ALA A 143 -13.27 -3.17 4.80
N GLN A 144 -13.57 -1.96 4.33
CA GLN A 144 -13.84 -1.76 2.91
C GLN A 144 -12.51 -1.65 2.16
N HIS A 145 -12.41 -2.37 1.05
CA HIS A 145 -11.24 -2.32 0.17
C HIS A 145 -11.59 -1.59 -1.12
N GLY A 146 -10.87 -0.52 -1.42
CA GLY A 146 -10.97 0.24 -2.65
C GLY A 146 -9.68 0.21 -3.45
N TYR A 147 -9.81 0.42 -4.76
CA TYR A 147 -8.68 0.39 -5.67
C TYR A 147 -8.14 1.80 -5.95
N CYS A 148 -6.85 1.88 -6.17
CA CYS A 148 -6.17 3.09 -6.58
C CYS A 148 -6.70 3.57 -7.95
N VAL A 149 -7.30 4.75 -7.95
CA VAL A 149 -7.87 5.35 -9.17
C VAL A 149 -6.79 5.65 -10.21
N TYR A 150 -5.56 5.96 -9.79
CA TYR A 150 -4.45 6.20 -10.70
C TYR A 150 -4.05 4.94 -11.48
N HIS A 151 -3.96 3.79 -10.81
CA HIS A 151 -3.68 2.50 -11.48
C HIS A 151 -4.81 2.09 -12.43
N ILE A 152 -6.07 2.34 -12.07
CA ILE A 152 -7.19 2.12 -12.99
C ILE A 152 -7.07 3.03 -14.21
N LEU A 153 -6.75 4.32 -14.01
CA LEU A 153 -6.55 5.28 -15.10
C LEU A 153 -5.42 4.86 -16.03
N ALA A 154 -4.29 4.38 -15.48
CA ALA A 154 -3.17 3.88 -16.28
C ALA A 154 -3.60 2.69 -17.15
N ASN A 155 -4.39 1.76 -16.59
CA ASN A 155 -4.94 0.63 -17.33
C ASN A 155 -5.96 1.07 -18.40
N LEU A 156 -6.81 2.06 -18.12
CA LEU A 156 -7.72 2.63 -19.12
C LEU A 156 -6.95 3.22 -20.29
N LYS A 157 -5.90 4.01 -20.01
CA LYS A 157 -5.04 4.59 -21.07
C LYS A 157 -4.35 3.54 -21.93
N THR A 158 -3.92 2.44 -21.34
CA THR A 158 -3.26 1.35 -22.05
C THR A 158 -4.25 0.56 -22.91
N ARG A 159 -5.44 0.28 -22.37
CA ARG A 159 -6.44 -0.56 -23.01
C ARG A 159 -7.24 0.17 -24.09
N PHE A 160 -7.57 1.46 -23.88
CA PHE A 160 -8.41 2.29 -24.74
C PHE A 160 -7.61 3.44 -25.36
N ARG A 161 -6.63 3.10 -26.22
CA ARG A 161 -5.60 4.04 -26.73
C ARG A 161 -6.13 5.20 -27.58
N GLY A 162 -7.32 5.07 -28.18
CA GLY A 162 -7.87 6.09 -29.10
C GLY A 162 -8.46 7.33 -28.42
N THR A 163 -8.76 7.30 -27.11
CA THR A 163 -9.62 8.28 -26.41
C THR A 163 -8.97 8.94 -25.19
N GLN A 164 -7.63 8.98 -25.13
CA GLN A 164 -6.85 9.17 -23.88
C GLN A 164 -7.10 10.48 -23.12
N LYS A 165 -7.30 11.63 -23.79
CA LYS A 165 -7.39 12.92 -23.06
C LYS A 165 -8.74 13.11 -22.38
N THR A 166 -9.83 12.88 -23.10
CA THR A 166 -11.20 13.05 -22.62
C THR A 166 -11.59 11.99 -21.59
N VAL A 167 -11.23 10.72 -21.83
CA VAL A 167 -11.46 9.59 -20.92
C VAL A 167 -10.80 9.81 -19.58
N SER A 168 -9.55 10.31 -19.55
CA SER A 168 -8.82 10.53 -18.30
C SER A 168 -9.56 11.50 -17.37
N TRP A 169 -9.99 12.62 -17.90
CA TRP A 169 -10.71 13.63 -17.13
C TRP A 169 -12.07 13.10 -16.64
N LYS A 170 -12.88 12.54 -17.56
CA LYS A 170 -14.22 12.02 -17.25
C LYS A 170 -14.16 10.94 -16.17
N PHE A 171 -13.23 9.99 -16.28
CA PHE A 171 -13.05 8.95 -15.27
C PHE A 171 -12.64 9.52 -13.91
N LEU A 172 -11.72 10.48 -13.88
CA LEU A 172 -11.30 11.10 -12.60
C LEU A 172 -12.44 11.87 -11.94
N GLN A 173 -13.32 12.51 -12.71
CA GLN A 173 -14.53 13.14 -12.15
C GLN A 173 -15.50 12.09 -11.64
N ALA A 174 -15.84 11.06 -12.42
CA ALA A 174 -16.70 9.96 -11.98
C ALA A 174 -16.21 9.31 -10.67
N ALA A 175 -14.89 9.18 -10.50
CA ALA A 175 -14.32 8.60 -9.30
C ALA A 175 -14.44 9.52 -8.07
N ARG A 176 -14.38 10.85 -8.24
CA ARG A 176 -14.25 11.84 -7.15
C ARG A 176 -15.56 12.43 -6.67
N VAL A 177 -16.58 12.51 -7.51
CA VAL A 177 -17.89 13.06 -7.12
C VAL A 177 -18.49 12.27 -5.97
N GLY A 178 -19.25 12.96 -5.13
CA GLY A 178 -19.90 12.35 -3.96
C GLY A 178 -21.32 11.89 -4.20
N SER A 179 -21.91 12.23 -5.37
CA SER A 179 -23.28 11.89 -5.74
C SER A 179 -23.28 10.77 -6.78
N VAL A 180 -24.13 9.77 -6.57
CA VAL A 180 -24.36 8.69 -7.54
C VAL A 180 -24.87 9.26 -8.87
N TYR A 181 -25.74 10.26 -8.80
CA TYR A 181 -26.27 10.92 -9.99
C TYR A 181 -25.16 11.54 -10.85
N GLU A 182 -24.28 12.34 -10.23
CA GLU A 182 -23.14 12.95 -10.94
C GLU A 182 -22.18 11.87 -11.49
N CYS A 183 -21.95 10.80 -10.73
CA CYS A 183 -21.11 9.69 -11.18
C CYS A 183 -21.67 9.05 -12.47
N GLU A 184 -22.99 8.82 -12.49
CA GLU A 184 -23.67 8.25 -13.65
C GLU A 184 -23.61 9.19 -14.88
N GLU A 185 -23.69 10.51 -14.70
CA GLU A 185 -23.52 11.47 -15.80
C GLU A 185 -22.11 11.32 -16.43
N TYR A 186 -21.06 11.23 -15.62
CA TYR A 186 -19.70 11.01 -16.15
C TYR A 186 -19.53 9.61 -16.78
N LEU A 187 -20.19 8.59 -16.26
CA LEU A 187 -20.20 7.26 -16.86
C LEU A 187 -20.90 7.27 -18.23
N GLN A 188 -22.01 8.00 -18.40
CA GLN A 188 -22.67 8.21 -19.70
C GLN A 188 -21.76 8.94 -20.70
N MET A 189 -20.99 9.94 -20.22
CA MET A 189 -19.99 10.62 -21.04
C MET A 189 -18.86 9.68 -21.47
N LEU A 190 -18.49 8.69 -20.65
CA LEU A 190 -17.52 7.66 -21.01
C LEU A 190 -18.09 6.65 -22.00
N ASP A 191 -19.37 6.29 -21.90
CA ASP A 191 -20.08 5.45 -22.88
C ASP A 191 -20.04 6.06 -24.28
N SER A 192 -20.15 7.39 -24.37
CA SER A 192 -20.09 8.11 -25.65
C SER A 192 -18.70 8.08 -26.29
N GLU A 193 -17.64 7.82 -25.51
CA GLU A 193 -16.28 7.64 -26.03
C GLU A 193 -16.05 6.19 -26.49
N ASP A 194 -16.34 5.23 -25.62
CA ASP A 194 -16.28 3.79 -25.87
C ASP A 194 -17.13 3.02 -24.82
N PRO A 195 -18.22 2.36 -25.23
CA PRO A 195 -19.08 1.59 -24.30
C PRO A 195 -18.33 0.48 -23.52
N CYS A 196 -17.22 0.00 -24.06
CA CYS A 196 -16.40 -1.00 -23.36
C CYS A 196 -15.74 -0.46 -22.08
N ILE A 197 -15.56 0.87 -21.97
CA ILE A 197 -15.00 1.51 -20.76
C ILE A 197 -15.94 1.30 -19.59
N ARG A 198 -17.23 1.59 -19.77
CA ARG A 198 -18.25 1.39 -18.73
C ARG A 198 -18.30 -0.06 -18.27
N THR A 199 -18.42 -0.98 -19.23
CA THR A 199 -18.41 -2.43 -18.93
C THR A 199 -17.16 -2.87 -18.14
N TYR A 200 -16.00 -2.30 -18.46
CA TYR A 200 -14.76 -2.56 -17.73
C TYR A 200 -14.81 -2.05 -16.29
N LEU A 201 -15.34 -0.85 -16.04
CA LEU A 201 -15.48 -0.24 -14.71
C LEU A 201 -16.53 -0.96 -13.87
N GLU A 202 -17.66 -1.37 -14.46
CA GLU A 202 -18.73 -2.13 -13.81
C GLU A 202 -18.24 -3.49 -13.31
N ARG A 203 -17.44 -4.21 -14.09
CA ARG A 203 -16.84 -5.49 -13.70
C ARG A 203 -15.94 -5.40 -12.47
N MET A 204 -15.38 -4.23 -12.20
CA MET A 204 -14.57 -4.02 -10.98
C MET A 204 -15.43 -3.77 -9.74
N GLY A 205 -16.70 -3.39 -9.90
CA GLY A 205 -17.58 -2.90 -8.85
C GLY A 205 -17.37 -1.39 -8.59
N HIS A 206 -18.42 -0.60 -8.68
CA HIS A 206 -18.36 0.85 -8.48
C HIS A 206 -17.91 1.23 -7.07
N ASP A 207 -18.25 0.42 -6.06
CA ASP A 207 -17.83 0.58 -4.66
C ASP A 207 -16.31 0.51 -4.46
N LYS A 208 -15.59 -0.08 -5.40
CA LYS A 208 -14.13 -0.23 -5.34
C LYS A 208 -13.37 1.00 -5.78
N TRP A 209 -13.92 1.81 -6.67
CA TRP A 209 -13.19 2.93 -7.26
C TRP A 209 -13.92 4.28 -7.15
N SER A 210 -15.24 4.31 -7.07
CA SER A 210 -16.02 5.54 -6.97
C SER A 210 -16.28 5.93 -5.51
N ARG A 211 -16.11 7.22 -5.22
CA ARG A 211 -16.46 7.78 -3.91
C ARG A 211 -17.97 7.74 -3.66
N ALA A 212 -18.77 7.97 -4.70
CA ALA A 212 -20.23 8.00 -4.62
C ALA A 212 -20.84 6.66 -4.20
N TYR A 213 -20.21 5.55 -4.58
CA TYR A 213 -20.69 4.19 -4.29
C TYR A 213 -19.97 3.55 -3.09
N ALA A 214 -18.98 4.21 -2.49
CA ALA A 214 -18.28 3.67 -1.34
C ALA A 214 -19.22 3.58 -0.13
N SER A 215 -19.31 2.41 0.50
CA SER A 215 -20.14 2.19 1.69
C SER A 215 -19.56 2.84 2.95
N ARG A 216 -18.27 3.18 2.92
CA ARG A 216 -17.54 3.88 3.98
C ARG A 216 -16.82 5.09 3.43
N ASN A 217 -16.56 6.06 4.30
CA ASN A 217 -15.85 7.25 3.90
C ASN A 217 -14.38 6.93 3.60
N ARG A 218 -13.96 7.11 2.35
CA ARG A 218 -12.55 7.05 1.95
C ARG A 218 -11.88 8.44 1.95
N TYR A 219 -12.58 9.44 2.44
CA TYR A 219 -12.13 10.83 2.47
C TYR A 219 -11.72 11.33 1.08
N SER A 220 -10.61 12.05 0.98
CA SER A 220 -10.02 12.46 -0.31
C SER A 220 -9.02 11.43 -0.87
N VAL A 221 -8.85 10.28 -0.21
CA VAL A 221 -7.86 9.27 -0.59
C VAL A 221 -8.40 8.41 -1.73
N MET A 222 -8.11 8.80 -2.94
CA MET A 222 -8.54 8.09 -4.16
C MET A 222 -7.40 7.30 -4.81
N MET A 223 -6.17 7.52 -4.35
CA MET A 223 -4.94 7.03 -5.01
C MET A 223 -3.96 6.50 -3.97
N SER A 224 -3.11 5.58 -4.38
CA SER A 224 -1.97 5.09 -3.59
C SER A 224 -0.76 6.04 -3.62
N ASN A 225 -0.88 7.23 -4.21
CA ASN A 225 0.23 8.18 -4.36
C ASN A 225 0.99 8.48 -3.06
N ASN A 226 0.32 8.39 -1.90
CA ASN A 226 0.98 8.59 -0.61
C ASN A 226 1.99 7.47 -0.33
N ALA A 227 1.62 6.21 -0.55
CA ALA A 227 2.55 5.08 -0.42
C ALA A 227 3.62 5.12 -1.52
N GLU A 228 3.23 5.47 -2.76
CA GLU A 228 4.18 5.68 -3.86
C GLU A 228 5.16 6.83 -3.56
N SER A 229 4.70 7.93 -2.95
CA SER A 229 5.56 9.05 -2.54
C SER A 229 6.50 8.63 -1.42
N LEU A 230 6.05 7.86 -0.44
CA LEU A 230 6.89 7.32 0.61
C LEU A 230 7.93 6.34 0.02
N ASN A 231 7.53 5.50 -0.92
CA ASN A 231 8.43 4.64 -1.68
C ASN A 231 9.44 5.43 -2.54
N ALA A 232 9.06 6.60 -3.06
CA ALA A 232 9.95 7.48 -3.83
C ALA A 232 10.98 8.17 -2.94
N VAL A 233 10.60 8.62 -1.74
CA VAL A 233 11.55 9.14 -0.73
C VAL A 233 12.59 8.06 -0.39
N ASN A 234 12.16 6.81 -0.30
CA ASN A 234 13.02 5.66 -0.02
C ASN A 234 13.71 5.09 -1.29
N ALA A 235 13.68 5.79 -2.43
CA ALA A 235 14.21 5.28 -3.70
C ALA A 235 15.70 4.93 -3.61
N THR A 236 16.52 5.77 -2.97
CA THR A 236 17.94 5.52 -2.73
C THR A 236 18.13 4.40 -1.71
N ALA A 237 17.30 4.35 -0.65
CA ALA A 237 17.38 3.31 0.35
C ALA A 237 17.17 1.90 -0.26
N ARG A 238 16.33 1.77 -1.29
CA ARG A 238 16.09 0.50 -1.98
C ARG A 238 17.31 -0.10 -2.70
N GLU A 239 18.39 0.65 -2.83
CA GLU A 239 19.68 0.20 -3.38
C GLU A 239 20.63 -0.34 -2.29
N TYR A 240 20.29 -0.14 -1.02
CA TYR A 240 21.10 -0.52 0.13
C TYR A 240 20.87 -1.96 0.58
N SER A 241 21.77 -2.47 1.44
CA SER A 241 21.56 -3.73 2.13
C SER A 241 20.37 -3.65 3.10
N ILE A 242 19.77 -4.78 3.48
CA ILE A 242 18.58 -4.79 4.31
C ILE A 242 18.75 -4.02 5.62
N CYS A 243 19.88 -4.18 6.32
CA CYS A 243 20.15 -3.44 7.54
C CYS A 243 20.23 -1.92 7.32
N GLN A 244 20.77 -1.49 6.18
CA GLN A 244 20.86 -0.06 5.85
C GLN A 244 19.48 0.50 5.50
N ILE A 245 18.64 -0.26 4.77
CA ILE A 245 17.25 0.14 4.50
C ILE A 245 16.51 0.37 5.81
N ILE A 246 16.59 -0.59 6.74
CA ILE A 246 15.93 -0.51 8.05
C ILE A 246 16.36 0.73 8.84
N MET A 247 17.62 1.12 8.76
CA MET A 247 18.16 2.33 9.43
C MET A 247 17.76 3.64 8.76
N CYS A 248 17.17 3.62 7.56
CA CYS A 248 16.65 4.80 6.89
C CYS A 248 15.25 5.20 7.37
N PHE A 249 14.56 4.31 8.08
CA PHE A 249 13.23 4.52 8.65
C PHE A 249 13.29 4.97 10.11
#